data_89687997f32610c571f1cf9938aa82f8
#
_entry.id   89687997f32610c571f1cf9938aa82f8
#
_cell.length_a   1.000
_cell.length_b   1.000
_cell.length_c   1.000
_cell.angle_alpha   90.00
_cell.angle_beta   90.00
_cell.angle_gamma   90.00
#
_symmetry.space_group_name_H-M   'P 1'
#
loop_
_entity.id
_entity.type
_entity.pdbx_description
1 polymer ?
#
loop_
_entity_poly.entity_id
_entity_poly.type
_entity_poly.pdbx_seq_one_letter_code
_entity_poly.pdbx_strand_id
1 'polypeptide(L)'
;MIRDMRATVNETVPPLTPAHRSSARVHLGPLRGIPLVLEHFGVPSEPVLTTVGLRREDFETPDRSAAFEDLDRLFGLCIRKTGCDHFGLLLSQYVSLQSFGITGRLARNATSVGAALQDLAGFFLLHDSGGSINLSIHNGSVTFGYGIHVPGIRHADQVYDLAVGGMVNVMRELCGPDWRPAVVLLPRKRPPGLRPYRERLLSPLRFDSVLAGIIFPEPVLSRPIVDADSYLHTLLAENASAALARTDPLLHADVRRAIRLLLLAQQCSRREVARHLGLHER
;
A
#
# COMPACT_ATOMS: atom_id res chain seq x y z
N MET A 1 -46.31 -30.21 20.32
CA MET A 1 -46.76 -28.80 20.33
C MET A 1 -45.53 -27.92 20.59
N ILE A 2 -44.68 -27.79 19.54
CA ILE A 2 -43.58 -26.81 19.49
C ILE A 2 -43.59 -26.34 18.01
N ARG A 3 -44.45 -25.37 17.76
CA ARG A 3 -44.49 -24.56 16.53
C ARG A 3 -44.55 -23.09 16.97
N ASP A 4 -43.82 -22.28 16.16
CA ASP A 4 -43.81 -20.84 16.18
C ASP A 4 -42.94 -20.14 17.26
N MET A 5 -41.66 -20.12 17.00
CA MET A 5 -40.81 -18.96 17.34
C MET A 5 -39.85 -18.65 16.17
N ARG A 6 -40.42 -18.38 15.00
CA ARG A 6 -39.76 -17.67 13.91
C ARG A 6 -40.40 -16.31 13.78
N ALA A 7 -40.18 -15.46 14.77
CA ALA A 7 -40.53 -14.04 14.69
C ALA A 7 -39.28 -13.24 14.38
N THR A 8 -39.16 -12.85 13.11
CA THR A 8 -38.71 -11.54 12.61
C THR A 8 -37.68 -10.80 13.46
N VAL A 9 -36.40 -11.11 13.25
CA VAL A 9 -35.34 -10.12 13.42
C VAL A 9 -34.84 -9.75 12.03
N ASN A 10 -35.65 -9.02 11.31
CA ASN A 10 -35.25 -8.32 10.10
C ASN A 10 -34.99 -6.84 10.46
N GLU A 11 -34.22 -6.62 11.53
CA GLU A 11 -33.64 -5.32 11.79
C GLU A 11 -32.42 -5.19 10.89
N THR A 12 -32.61 -4.60 9.73
CA THR A 12 -31.54 -4.04 8.91
C THR A 12 -30.76 -3.07 9.78
N VAL A 13 -29.56 -3.48 10.20
CA VAL A 13 -28.63 -2.60 10.92
C VAL A 13 -28.42 -1.36 10.05
N PRO A 14 -28.80 -0.16 10.50
CA PRO A 14 -28.70 1.03 9.68
C PRO A 14 -27.24 1.27 9.32
N PRO A 15 -26.95 1.67 8.06
CA PRO A 15 -25.59 2.03 7.69
C PRO A 15 -25.10 3.19 8.53
N LEU A 16 -23.87 3.11 9.01
CA LEU A 16 -23.20 4.22 9.68
C LEU A 16 -23.19 5.42 8.73
N THR A 17 -23.75 6.54 9.18
CA THR A 17 -23.79 7.77 8.39
C THR A 17 -22.37 8.20 7.99
N PRO A 18 -22.14 8.69 6.76
CA PRO A 18 -20.79 9.00 6.24
C PRO A 18 -20.21 10.32 6.81
N ALA A 19 -20.30 10.54 8.11
CA ALA A 19 -19.96 11.82 8.74
C ALA A 19 -18.47 12.06 8.99
N HIS A 20 -17.57 11.10 8.71
CA HIS A 20 -16.12 11.28 8.86
C HIS A 20 -15.34 10.55 7.75
N ARG A 21 -15.52 10.99 6.50
CA ARG A 21 -14.51 10.74 5.47
C ARG A 21 -13.36 11.73 5.71
N SER A 22 -12.41 11.39 6.58
CA SER A 22 -11.09 11.96 6.42
C SER A 22 -10.60 11.49 5.05
N SER A 23 -10.26 12.41 4.16
CA SER A 23 -9.71 12.04 2.85
C SER A 23 -8.52 11.11 3.09
N ALA A 24 -8.49 9.97 2.40
CA ALA A 24 -7.39 9.02 2.50
C ALA A 24 -6.06 9.75 2.24
N ARG A 25 -5.07 9.47 3.06
CA ARG A 25 -3.78 10.15 3.02
C ARG A 25 -2.66 9.16 2.79
N VAL A 26 -1.62 9.63 2.13
CA VAL A 26 -0.39 8.87 1.89
C VAL A 26 0.82 9.71 2.28
N HIS A 27 1.78 9.11 2.97
CA HIS A 27 3.04 9.75 3.31
C HIS A 27 3.91 9.97 2.07
N LEU A 28 4.62 11.10 2.02
CA LEU A 28 5.41 11.51 0.86
C LEU A 28 6.75 10.78 0.74
N GLY A 29 7.16 9.97 1.70
CA GLY A 29 8.43 9.24 1.68
C GLY A 29 8.71 8.48 0.38
N PRO A 30 7.83 7.58 -0.09
CA PRO A 30 7.99 6.88 -1.36
C PRO A 30 7.92 7.78 -2.59
N LEU A 31 7.41 9.00 -2.44
CA LEU A 31 7.20 9.98 -3.50
C LEU A 31 8.34 11.01 -3.58
N ARG A 32 9.34 10.91 -2.68
CA ARG A 32 10.44 11.89 -2.56
C ARG A 32 11.23 12.10 -3.85
N GLY A 33 11.20 11.14 -4.76
CA GLY A 33 11.86 11.23 -6.06
C GLY A 33 11.11 12.05 -7.11
N ILE A 34 9.87 12.49 -6.86
CA ILE A 34 9.08 13.23 -7.87
C ILE A 34 9.81 14.46 -8.39
N PRO A 35 10.38 15.35 -7.55
CA PRO A 35 11.14 16.49 -8.06
C PRO A 35 12.31 16.07 -8.96
N LEU A 36 13.05 15.04 -8.57
CA LEU A 36 14.20 14.54 -9.32
C LEU A 36 13.81 13.93 -10.66
N VAL A 37 12.72 13.17 -10.71
CA VAL A 37 12.23 12.59 -11.97
C VAL A 37 11.72 13.70 -12.89
N LEU A 38 11.01 14.69 -12.41
CA LEU A 38 10.59 15.85 -13.21
C LEU A 38 11.79 16.57 -13.81
N GLU A 39 12.79 16.87 -13.00
CA GLU A 39 14.04 17.55 -13.41
C GLU A 39 14.82 16.73 -14.46
N HIS A 40 14.83 15.39 -14.32
CA HIS A 40 15.42 14.50 -15.33
C HIS A 40 14.80 14.68 -16.73
N PHE A 41 13.50 15.01 -16.79
CA PHE A 41 12.79 15.35 -18.03
C PHE A 41 12.87 16.84 -18.39
N GLY A 42 13.68 17.65 -17.70
CA GLY A 42 13.78 19.09 -17.93
C GLY A 42 12.53 19.87 -17.51
N VAL A 43 11.68 19.30 -16.67
CA VAL A 43 10.47 19.92 -16.15
C VAL A 43 10.76 20.52 -14.77
N PRO A 44 10.64 21.86 -14.58
CA PRO A 44 10.75 22.47 -13.26
C PRO A 44 9.71 21.89 -12.30
N SER A 45 10.17 21.37 -11.15
CA SER A 45 9.31 20.66 -10.21
C SER A 45 8.34 21.59 -9.47
N GLU A 46 8.80 22.78 -9.04
CA GLU A 46 8.05 23.71 -8.19
C GLU A 46 6.68 24.11 -8.79
N PRO A 47 6.55 24.52 -10.07
CA PRO A 47 5.24 24.85 -10.65
C PRO A 47 4.28 23.66 -10.71
N VAL A 48 4.79 22.42 -10.80
CA VAL A 48 3.98 21.20 -10.80
C VAL A 48 3.48 20.90 -9.39
N LEU A 49 4.36 20.98 -8.40
CA LEU A 49 4.05 20.69 -7.00
C LEU A 49 3.05 21.68 -6.40
N THR A 50 3.24 22.98 -6.65
CA THR A 50 2.35 24.03 -6.13
C THR A 50 0.92 23.91 -6.63
N THR A 51 0.70 23.30 -7.81
CA THR A 51 -0.66 23.05 -8.35
C THR A 51 -1.48 22.12 -7.44
N VAL A 52 -0.82 21.28 -6.65
CA VAL A 52 -1.46 20.38 -5.67
C VAL A 52 -1.17 20.79 -4.23
N GLY A 53 -0.71 22.01 -4.00
CA GLY A 53 -0.43 22.58 -2.68
C GLY A 53 0.79 21.97 -1.99
N LEU A 54 1.72 21.39 -2.74
CA LEU A 54 2.97 20.84 -2.25
C LEU A 54 4.16 21.72 -2.65
N ARG A 55 5.27 21.62 -1.90
CA ARG A 55 6.56 22.23 -2.16
C ARG A 55 7.65 21.16 -2.09
N ARG A 56 8.82 21.44 -2.62
CA ARG A 56 9.96 20.51 -2.62
C ARG A 56 10.32 20.05 -1.20
N GLU A 57 10.31 20.97 -0.23
CA GLU A 57 10.66 20.71 1.17
C GLU A 57 9.68 19.70 1.83
N ASP A 58 8.44 19.60 1.36
CA ASP A 58 7.45 18.65 1.89
C ASP A 58 7.91 17.19 1.70
N PHE A 59 8.71 16.89 0.67
CA PHE A 59 9.22 15.55 0.39
C PHE A 59 10.45 15.17 1.25
N GLU A 60 11.06 16.15 1.91
CA GLU A 60 12.18 15.97 2.83
C GLU A 60 11.71 15.97 4.29
N THR A 61 10.47 16.39 4.54
CA THR A 61 9.88 16.50 5.87
C THR A 61 9.38 15.12 6.33
N PRO A 62 9.88 14.60 7.47
CA PRO A 62 9.37 13.35 8.05
C PRO A 62 7.86 13.44 8.29
N ASP A 63 7.16 12.34 8.08
CA ASP A 63 5.73 12.16 8.35
C ASP A 63 4.80 13.12 7.59
N ARG A 64 5.33 13.87 6.61
CA ARG A 64 4.50 14.69 5.72
C ARG A 64 3.65 13.80 4.82
N SER A 65 2.36 14.09 4.76
CA SER A 65 1.39 13.33 3.94
C SER A 65 0.54 14.26 3.07
N ALA A 66 0.03 13.71 1.97
CA ALA A 66 -0.90 14.38 1.07
C ALA A 66 -2.21 13.58 0.97
N ALA A 67 -3.29 14.22 0.52
CA ALA A 67 -4.52 13.51 0.17
C ALA A 67 -4.27 12.62 -1.06
N PHE A 68 -4.91 11.46 -1.10
CA PHE A 68 -4.73 10.51 -2.19
C PHE A 68 -5.19 11.08 -3.53
N GLU A 69 -6.22 11.93 -3.52
CA GLU A 69 -6.73 12.64 -4.68
C GLU A 69 -5.72 13.68 -5.21
N ASP A 70 -4.95 14.32 -4.31
CA ASP A 70 -3.89 15.25 -4.71
C ASP A 70 -2.73 14.50 -5.37
N LEU A 71 -2.41 13.30 -4.87
CA LEU A 71 -1.45 12.41 -5.50
C LEU A 71 -1.89 11.99 -6.90
N ASP A 72 -3.17 11.60 -7.08
CA ASP A 72 -3.72 11.26 -8.39
C ASP A 72 -3.58 12.43 -9.39
N ARG A 73 -3.93 13.65 -8.93
CA ARG A 73 -3.75 14.87 -9.74
C ARG A 73 -2.28 15.13 -10.08
N LEU A 74 -1.39 14.91 -9.11
CA LEU A 74 0.05 15.10 -9.28
C LEU A 74 0.61 14.12 -10.33
N PHE A 75 0.25 12.84 -10.28
CA PHE A 75 0.66 11.87 -11.31
C PHE A 75 0.16 12.29 -12.69
N GLY A 76 -1.09 12.73 -12.80
CA GLY A 76 -1.63 13.25 -14.06
C GLY A 76 -0.86 14.45 -14.60
N LEU A 77 -0.40 15.36 -13.73
CA LEU A 77 0.45 16.50 -14.12
C LEU A 77 1.83 16.02 -14.58
N CYS A 78 2.46 15.12 -13.83
CA CYS A 78 3.78 14.57 -14.15
C CYS A 78 3.77 13.90 -15.54
N ILE A 79 2.80 13.01 -15.80
CA ILE A 79 2.66 12.35 -17.10
C ILE A 79 2.50 13.35 -18.24
N ARG A 80 1.59 14.31 -18.09
CA ARG A 80 1.35 15.32 -19.15
C ARG A 80 2.57 16.19 -19.43
N LYS A 81 3.33 16.55 -18.39
CA LYS A 81 4.50 17.44 -18.54
C LYS A 81 5.73 16.74 -19.07
N THR A 82 5.91 15.45 -18.74
CA THR A 82 7.07 14.66 -19.15
C THR A 82 6.82 13.81 -20.40
N GLY A 83 5.56 13.55 -20.76
CA GLY A 83 5.21 12.55 -21.78
C GLY A 83 5.54 11.11 -21.38
N CYS A 84 5.86 10.85 -20.10
CA CYS A 84 6.29 9.55 -19.60
C CYS A 84 5.10 8.75 -19.05
N ASP A 85 4.69 7.71 -19.75
CA ASP A 85 3.58 6.83 -19.39
C ASP A 85 3.91 5.80 -18.29
N HIS A 86 5.17 5.70 -17.89
CA HIS A 86 5.70 4.85 -16.82
C HIS A 86 6.40 5.66 -15.72
N PHE A 87 5.91 6.86 -15.46
CA PHE A 87 6.50 7.78 -14.47
C PHE A 87 6.57 7.16 -13.07
N GLY A 88 5.50 6.45 -12.64
CA GLY A 88 5.47 5.74 -11.36
C GLY A 88 6.55 4.66 -11.25
N LEU A 89 6.82 3.93 -12.34
CA LEU A 89 7.91 2.96 -12.37
C LEU A 89 9.28 3.62 -12.22
N LEU A 90 9.52 4.75 -12.89
CA LEU A 90 10.77 5.51 -12.72
C LEU A 90 10.91 6.01 -11.29
N LEU A 91 9.81 6.52 -10.72
CA LEU A 91 9.79 6.99 -9.35
C LEU A 91 10.16 5.90 -8.35
N SER A 92 9.81 4.63 -8.63
CA SER A 92 10.09 3.51 -7.73
C SER A 92 11.58 3.33 -7.40
N GLN A 93 12.50 3.86 -8.20
CA GLN A 93 13.94 3.77 -7.90
C GLN A 93 14.32 4.49 -6.59
N TYR A 94 13.51 5.42 -6.15
CA TYR A 94 13.74 6.17 -4.91
C TYR A 94 13.03 5.56 -3.69
N VAL A 95 12.29 4.45 -3.88
CA VAL A 95 11.61 3.74 -2.80
C VAL A 95 12.57 2.75 -2.15
N SER A 96 12.65 2.82 -0.83
CA SER A 96 13.43 1.93 0.04
C SER A 96 12.65 1.65 1.32
N LEU A 97 13.09 0.76 2.19
CA LEU A 97 12.51 0.57 3.52
C LEU A 97 12.47 1.90 4.30
N GLN A 98 13.50 2.73 4.17
CA GLN A 98 13.55 4.04 4.83
C GLN A 98 12.38 4.96 4.41
N SER A 99 11.83 4.80 3.22
CA SER A 99 10.69 5.58 2.72
C SER A 99 9.41 5.39 3.53
N PHE A 100 9.33 4.31 4.32
CA PHE A 100 8.16 3.96 5.15
C PHE A 100 8.32 4.37 6.62
N GLY A 101 9.29 5.22 6.96
CA GLY A 101 9.47 5.76 8.30
C GLY A 101 9.64 4.67 9.36
N ILE A 102 8.84 4.75 10.43
CA ILE A 102 8.90 3.78 11.55
C ILE A 102 8.59 2.35 11.09
N THR A 103 7.64 2.16 10.18
CA THR A 103 7.25 0.84 9.66
C THR A 103 8.40 0.18 8.89
N GLY A 104 9.13 0.96 8.09
CA GLY A 104 10.28 0.45 7.35
C GLY A 104 11.47 0.12 8.25
N ARG A 105 11.69 0.91 9.31
CA ARG A 105 12.72 0.60 10.33
C ARG A 105 12.37 -0.65 11.11
N LEU A 106 11.10 -0.83 11.46
CA LEU A 106 10.60 -2.03 12.12
C LEU A 106 10.88 -3.27 11.24
N ALA A 107 10.45 -3.25 9.98
CA ALA A 107 10.66 -4.33 9.04
C ALA A 107 12.16 -4.66 8.83
N ARG A 108 13.04 -3.66 8.81
CA ARG A 108 14.49 -3.85 8.66
C ARG A 108 15.12 -4.61 9.83
N ASN A 109 14.53 -4.51 11.03
CA ASN A 109 15.02 -5.15 12.25
C ASN A 109 14.25 -6.44 12.62
N ALA A 110 13.36 -6.91 11.77
CA ALA A 110 12.64 -8.16 11.96
C ALA A 110 13.58 -9.37 11.84
N THR A 111 13.24 -10.48 12.49
CA THR A 111 14.09 -11.69 12.54
C THR A 111 14.16 -12.44 11.21
N SER A 112 13.15 -12.26 10.35
CA SER A 112 13.05 -12.91 9.04
C SER A 112 12.33 -12.04 8.02
N VAL A 113 12.49 -12.37 6.74
CA VAL A 113 11.78 -11.71 5.65
C VAL A 113 10.26 -11.79 5.85
N GLY A 114 9.75 -12.94 6.30
CA GLY A 114 8.32 -13.10 6.58
C GLY A 114 7.82 -12.18 7.68
N ALA A 115 8.56 -12.05 8.79
CA ALA A 115 8.23 -11.11 9.85
C ALA A 115 8.26 -9.67 9.36
N ALA A 116 9.28 -9.28 8.57
CA ALA A 116 9.36 -7.94 7.98
C ALA A 116 8.16 -7.61 7.08
N LEU A 117 7.71 -8.55 6.25
CA LEU A 117 6.54 -8.33 5.38
C LEU A 117 5.24 -8.28 6.20
N GLN A 118 5.15 -9.03 7.30
CA GLN A 118 4.02 -8.95 8.24
C GLN A 118 3.98 -7.59 8.94
N ASP A 119 5.13 -7.06 9.37
CA ASP A 119 5.24 -5.72 9.96
C ASP A 119 4.81 -4.64 8.96
N LEU A 120 5.31 -4.70 7.73
CA LEU A 120 4.90 -3.78 6.66
C LEU A 120 3.38 -3.83 6.43
N ALA A 121 2.79 -5.02 6.36
CA ALA A 121 1.35 -5.17 6.15
C ALA A 121 0.54 -4.70 7.37
N GLY A 122 0.98 -5.04 8.59
CA GLY A 122 0.27 -4.74 9.83
C GLY A 122 0.25 -3.25 10.18
N PHE A 123 1.33 -2.53 9.85
CA PHE A 123 1.49 -1.11 10.15
C PHE A 123 1.35 -0.21 8.92
N PHE A 124 0.92 -0.75 7.77
CA PHE A 124 0.84 0.01 6.53
C PHE A 124 -0.09 1.22 6.61
N LEU A 125 -1.13 1.16 7.43
CA LEU A 125 -2.05 2.28 7.67
C LEU A 125 -1.35 3.53 8.19
N LEU A 126 -0.24 3.39 8.91
CA LEU A 126 0.57 4.54 9.35
C LEU A 126 1.19 5.29 8.16
N HIS A 127 1.34 4.61 7.02
CA HIS A 127 1.94 5.16 5.81
C HIS A 127 0.90 5.58 4.78
N ASP A 128 -0.11 4.74 4.55
CA ASP A 128 -1.11 4.93 3.51
C ASP A 128 -2.48 4.43 4.00
N SER A 129 -3.41 5.36 4.18
CA SER A 129 -4.79 5.03 4.57
C SER A 129 -5.72 4.83 3.35
N GLY A 130 -5.23 5.05 2.14
CA GLY A 130 -5.94 4.83 0.88
C GLY A 130 -5.63 3.50 0.21
N GLY A 131 -4.65 2.77 0.72
CA GLY A 131 -4.23 1.48 0.21
C GLY A 131 -4.00 0.43 1.29
N SER A 132 -3.73 -0.80 0.87
CA SER A 132 -3.33 -1.89 1.77
C SER A 132 -2.33 -2.83 1.13
N ILE A 133 -1.48 -3.39 1.96
CA ILE A 133 -0.61 -4.51 1.60
C ILE A 133 -1.37 -5.81 1.85
N ASN A 134 -1.25 -6.74 0.90
CA ASN A 134 -1.76 -8.10 0.99
C ASN A 134 -0.60 -9.08 0.91
N LEU A 135 -0.54 -10.01 1.86
CA LEU A 135 0.39 -11.13 1.87
C LEU A 135 -0.41 -12.42 1.91
N SER A 136 -0.30 -13.23 0.86
CA SER A 136 -1.01 -14.52 0.77
C SER A 136 -0.07 -15.63 0.32
N ILE A 137 -0.29 -16.84 0.87
CA ILE A 137 0.48 -18.03 0.55
C ILE A 137 -0.47 -19.04 -0.10
N HIS A 138 -0.09 -19.53 -1.26
CA HIS A 138 -0.84 -20.54 -1.97
C HIS A 138 0.10 -21.48 -2.74
N ASN A 139 -0.02 -22.78 -2.53
CA ASN A 139 0.77 -23.81 -3.21
C ASN A 139 2.28 -23.54 -3.20
N GLY A 140 2.86 -23.19 -2.04
CA GLY A 140 4.30 -22.93 -1.89
C GLY A 140 4.79 -21.63 -2.54
N SER A 141 3.87 -20.78 -2.99
CA SER A 141 4.14 -19.46 -3.56
C SER A 141 3.53 -18.36 -2.70
N VAL A 142 4.28 -17.30 -2.49
CA VAL A 142 3.84 -16.09 -1.80
C VAL A 142 3.47 -15.04 -2.82
N THR A 143 2.32 -14.41 -2.63
CA THR A 143 1.94 -13.17 -3.32
C THR A 143 2.04 -12.02 -2.32
N PHE A 144 2.92 -11.05 -2.61
CA PHE A 144 3.04 -9.79 -1.90
C PHE A 144 2.48 -8.71 -2.79
N GLY A 145 1.31 -8.16 -2.42
CA GLY A 145 0.51 -7.29 -3.25
C GLY A 145 0.11 -5.99 -2.58
N TYR A 146 -0.33 -5.03 -3.41
CA TYR A 146 -0.87 -3.74 -2.99
C TYR A 146 -2.20 -3.48 -3.68
N GLY A 147 -3.16 -2.94 -2.95
CA GLY A 147 -4.46 -2.54 -3.46
C GLY A 147 -4.86 -1.13 -3.02
N ILE A 148 -5.45 -0.36 -3.93
CA ILE A 148 -6.02 0.96 -3.67
C ILE A 148 -7.48 0.79 -3.26
N HIS A 149 -7.91 1.50 -2.21
CA HIS A 149 -9.29 1.49 -1.70
C HIS A 149 -10.04 2.80 -1.98
N VAL A 150 -9.34 3.83 -2.45
CA VAL A 150 -9.93 5.14 -2.79
C VAL A 150 -10.62 5.03 -4.15
N PRO A 151 -11.93 5.33 -4.23
CA PRO A 151 -12.65 5.29 -5.50
C PRO A 151 -12.25 6.47 -6.40
N GLY A 152 -12.37 6.29 -7.73
CA GLY A 152 -12.23 7.37 -8.70
C GLY A 152 -10.79 7.80 -9.02
N ILE A 153 -9.78 7.05 -8.60
CA ILE A 153 -8.37 7.29 -8.95
C ILE A 153 -8.17 7.00 -10.43
N ARG A 154 -7.74 8.03 -11.19
CA ARG A 154 -7.58 7.97 -12.65
C ARG A 154 -6.22 7.44 -13.09
N HIS A 155 -5.19 7.69 -12.29
CA HIS A 155 -3.80 7.31 -12.57
C HIS A 155 -3.33 6.17 -11.65
N ALA A 156 -4.26 5.26 -11.31
CA ALA A 156 -3.98 4.10 -10.46
C ALA A 156 -2.84 3.22 -11.03
N ASP A 157 -2.68 3.18 -12.35
CA ASP A 157 -1.59 2.49 -13.03
C ASP A 157 -0.21 3.01 -12.59
N GLN A 158 -0.06 4.31 -12.35
CA GLN A 158 1.20 4.91 -11.88
C GLN A 158 1.47 4.57 -10.41
N VAL A 159 0.42 4.58 -9.59
CA VAL A 159 0.53 4.18 -8.19
C VAL A 159 0.91 2.69 -8.09
N TYR A 160 0.32 1.83 -8.91
CA TYR A 160 0.66 0.42 -8.97
C TYR A 160 2.09 0.17 -9.49
N ASP A 161 2.52 0.89 -10.52
CA ASP A 161 3.89 0.80 -11.03
C ASP A 161 4.92 1.20 -9.95
N LEU A 162 4.64 2.29 -9.22
CA LEU A 162 5.43 2.72 -8.07
C LEU A 162 5.48 1.66 -6.96
N ALA A 163 4.31 1.14 -6.57
CA ALA A 163 4.20 0.14 -5.51
C ALA A 163 4.96 -1.15 -5.83
N VAL A 164 4.75 -1.68 -7.05
CA VAL A 164 5.41 -2.92 -7.48
C VAL A 164 6.92 -2.74 -7.58
N GLY A 165 7.40 -1.63 -8.15
CA GLY A 165 8.84 -1.32 -8.19
C GLY A 165 9.42 -1.15 -6.78
N GLY A 166 8.68 -0.50 -5.87
CA GLY A 166 9.03 -0.37 -4.47
C GLY A 166 9.11 -1.72 -3.74
N MET A 167 8.15 -2.63 -3.97
CA MET A 167 8.19 -3.99 -3.42
C MET A 167 9.44 -4.76 -3.85
N VAL A 168 9.82 -4.65 -5.13
CA VAL A 168 11.05 -5.29 -5.64
C VAL A 168 12.28 -4.73 -4.92
N ASN A 169 12.33 -3.41 -4.69
CA ASN A 169 13.45 -2.80 -3.97
C ASN A 169 13.49 -3.24 -2.50
N VAL A 170 12.36 -3.19 -1.80
CA VAL A 170 12.24 -3.67 -0.42
C VAL A 170 12.74 -5.10 -0.28
N MET A 171 12.34 -5.99 -1.19
CA MET A 171 12.81 -7.37 -1.18
C MET A 171 14.31 -7.50 -1.48
N ARG A 172 14.86 -6.63 -2.32
CA ARG A 172 16.32 -6.58 -2.55
C ARG A 172 17.10 -6.08 -1.33
N GLU A 173 16.53 -5.15 -0.56
CA GLU A 173 17.12 -4.73 0.71
C GLU A 173 17.10 -5.86 1.77
N LEU A 174 16.04 -6.68 1.79
CA LEU A 174 15.88 -7.77 2.74
C LEU A 174 16.63 -9.05 2.36
N CYS A 175 16.73 -9.34 1.05
CA CYS A 175 17.23 -10.61 0.53
C CYS A 175 18.57 -10.51 -0.23
N GLY A 176 19.07 -9.29 -0.44
CA GLY A 176 20.26 -9.01 -1.25
C GLY A 176 19.93 -8.45 -2.63
N PRO A 177 20.89 -7.69 -3.25
CA PRO A 177 20.65 -6.90 -4.47
C PRO A 177 20.30 -7.74 -5.70
N ASP A 178 20.72 -9.00 -5.73
CA ASP A 178 20.46 -9.92 -6.85
C ASP A 178 19.11 -10.62 -6.75
N TRP A 179 18.36 -10.38 -5.68
CA TRP A 179 17.06 -11.01 -5.50
C TRP A 179 16.06 -10.55 -6.58
N ARG A 180 15.27 -11.50 -7.08
CA ARG A 180 14.26 -11.29 -8.12
C ARG A 180 12.99 -12.07 -7.82
N PRO A 181 11.81 -11.49 -8.05
CA PRO A 181 10.56 -12.24 -7.98
C PRO A 181 10.45 -13.24 -9.15
N ALA A 182 9.69 -14.30 -8.93
CA ALA A 182 9.36 -15.26 -9.98
C ALA A 182 8.45 -14.61 -11.04
N VAL A 183 7.52 -13.75 -10.62
CA VAL A 183 6.62 -13.00 -11.51
C VAL A 183 6.28 -11.67 -10.89
N VAL A 184 6.18 -10.64 -11.72
CA VAL A 184 5.63 -9.32 -11.38
C VAL A 184 4.24 -9.18 -11.99
N LEU A 185 3.26 -8.78 -11.17
CA LEU A 185 1.86 -8.60 -11.54
C LEU A 185 1.53 -7.12 -11.64
N LEU A 186 1.00 -6.70 -12.80
CA LEU A 186 0.69 -5.31 -13.11
C LEU A 186 -0.78 -5.21 -13.60
N PRO A 187 -1.67 -4.51 -12.89
CA PRO A 187 -3.08 -4.36 -13.28
C PRO A 187 -3.28 -3.55 -14.55
N ARG A 188 -2.30 -2.76 -14.93
CA ARG A 188 -2.38 -1.93 -16.13
C ARG A 188 -2.35 -2.78 -17.40
N LYS A 189 -2.91 -2.23 -18.48
CA LYS A 189 -2.74 -2.78 -19.82
C LYS A 189 -1.27 -2.78 -20.23
N ARG A 190 -0.89 -3.80 -21.01
CA ARG A 190 0.48 -3.91 -21.52
C ARG A 190 0.85 -2.67 -22.36
N PRO A 191 1.87 -1.90 -21.96
CA PRO A 191 2.30 -0.74 -22.73
C PRO A 191 3.05 -1.18 -24.02
N PRO A 192 3.10 -0.34 -25.06
CA PRO A 192 3.82 -0.65 -26.30
C PRO A 192 5.31 -0.84 -26.08
N GLY A 193 5.93 -0.09 -25.15
CA GLY A 193 7.35 -0.18 -24.80
C GLY A 193 7.57 -0.92 -23.49
N LEU A 194 8.20 -2.11 -23.52
CA LEU A 194 8.45 -2.91 -22.31
C LEU A 194 9.86 -2.74 -21.73
N ARG A 195 10.74 -2.01 -22.44
CA ARG A 195 12.13 -1.85 -22.04
C ARG A 195 12.29 -1.29 -20.63
N PRO A 196 11.61 -0.19 -20.21
CA PRO A 196 11.74 0.35 -18.86
C PRO A 196 11.35 -0.67 -17.77
N TYR A 197 10.28 -1.43 -18.01
CA TYR A 197 9.82 -2.47 -17.08
C TYR A 197 10.82 -3.62 -16.95
N ARG A 198 11.37 -4.10 -18.07
CA ARG A 198 12.35 -5.19 -18.08
C ARG A 198 13.65 -4.79 -17.40
N GLU A 199 14.16 -3.59 -17.69
CA GLU A 199 15.40 -3.07 -17.10
C GLU A 199 15.26 -2.81 -15.59
N ARG A 200 14.08 -2.37 -15.16
CA ARG A 200 13.85 -2.02 -13.75
C ARG A 200 13.52 -3.24 -12.88
N LEU A 201 12.60 -4.09 -13.34
CA LEU A 201 12.06 -5.18 -12.54
C LEU A 201 12.85 -6.48 -12.66
N LEU A 202 13.54 -6.68 -13.79
CA LEU A 202 14.44 -7.83 -14.07
C LEU A 202 13.76 -9.20 -13.86
N SER A 203 12.47 -9.31 -14.16
CA SER A 203 11.67 -10.49 -13.89
C SER A 203 10.56 -10.65 -14.93
N PRO A 204 9.96 -11.84 -15.09
CA PRO A 204 8.77 -12.05 -15.89
C PRO A 204 7.62 -11.11 -15.49
N LEU A 205 6.97 -10.48 -16.49
CA LEU A 205 5.91 -9.50 -16.29
C LEU A 205 4.56 -10.07 -16.75
N ARG A 206 3.54 -9.91 -15.91
CA ARG A 206 2.15 -10.22 -16.24
C ARG A 206 1.32 -8.95 -16.13
N PHE A 207 0.90 -8.43 -17.28
CA PHE A 207 -0.01 -7.30 -17.40
C PHE A 207 -1.47 -7.76 -17.33
N ASP A 208 -2.41 -6.81 -17.23
CA ASP A 208 -3.85 -7.05 -17.09
C ASP A 208 -4.19 -7.97 -15.90
N SER A 209 -3.38 -7.90 -14.84
CA SER A 209 -3.59 -8.67 -13.62
C SER A 209 -4.67 -8.05 -12.74
N VAL A 210 -5.35 -8.90 -11.94
CA VAL A 210 -6.38 -8.43 -10.99
C VAL A 210 -5.78 -7.61 -9.85
N LEU A 211 -4.51 -7.87 -9.49
CA LEU A 211 -3.81 -7.16 -8.42
C LEU A 211 -2.41 -6.71 -8.85
N ALA A 212 -1.90 -5.67 -8.20
CA ALA A 212 -0.51 -5.25 -8.29
C ALA A 212 0.32 -6.02 -7.26
N GLY A 213 1.47 -6.57 -7.65
CA GLY A 213 2.31 -7.29 -6.70
C GLY A 213 3.42 -8.11 -7.32
N ILE A 214 4.07 -8.89 -6.47
CA ILE A 214 5.15 -9.80 -6.84
C ILE A 214 4.87 -11.19 -6.29
N ILE A 215 5.28 -12.22 -7.04
CA ILE A 215 5.20 -13.63 -6.62
C ILE A 215 6.60 -14.17 -6.43
N PHE A 216 6.82 -14.92 -5.35
CA PHE A 216 8.09 -15.56 -5.04
C PHE A 216 7.88 -16.85 -4.23
N PRO A 217 8.87 -17.78 -4.17
CA PRO A 217 8.76 -19.03 -3.42
C PRO A 217 8.63 -18.80 -1.91
N GLU A 218 7.74 -19.56 -1.26
CA GLU A 218 7.48 -19.49 0.18
C GLU A 218 8.73 -19.62 1.07
N PRO A 219 9.74 -20.46 0.76
CA PRO A 219 10.96 -20.57 1.59
C PRO A 219 11.72 -19.24 1.77
N VAL A 220 11.50 -18.24 0.91
CA VAL A 220 12.08 -16.89 1.06
C VAL A 220 11.63 -16.23 2.36
N LEU A 221 10.42 -16.51 2.84
CA LEU A 221 9.90 -15.96 4.10
C LEU A 221 10.73 -16.33 5.33
N SER A 222 11.35 -17.52 5.31
CA SER A 222 12.17 -18.00 6.42
C SER A 222 13.61 -17.49 6.41
N ARG A 223 14.01 -16.71 5.39
CA ARG A 223 15.37 -16.14 5.34
C ARG A 223 15.58 -15.16 6.49
N PRO A 224 16.66 -15.31 7.27
CA PRO A 224 17.00 -14.35 8.29
C PRO A 224 17.43 -13.03 7.65
N ILE A 225 17.13 -11.92 8.33
CA ILE A 225 17.61 -10.59 7.94
C ILE A 225 18.97 -10.36 8.59
N VAL A 226 19.97 -10.05 7.78
CA VAL A 226 21.32 -9.75 8.24
C VAL A 226 21.31 -8.45 9.06
N ASP A 227 22.02 -8.46 10.19
CA ASP A 227 22.13 -7.33 11.14
C ASP A 227 20.78 -6.84 11.71
N ALA A 228 19.80 -7.74 11.82
CA ALA A 228 18.54 -7.46 12.51
C ALA A 228 18.76 -7.31 14.01
N ASP A 229 18.24 -6.22 14.59
CA ASP A 229 18.28 -5.96 16.02
C ASP A 229 16.91 -6.22 16.65
N SER A 230 16.78 -7.35 17.36
CA SER A 230 15.52 -7.77 17.97
C SER A 230 15.06 -6.84 19.11
N TYR A 231 15.98 -6.20 19.83
CA TYR A 231 15.63 -5.24 20.87
C TYR A 231 15.07 -3.96 20.24
N LEU A 232 15.75 -3.43 19.22
CA LEU A 232 15.26 -2.28 18.47
C LEU A 232 13.92 -2.58 17.80
N HIS A 233 13.75 -3.79 17.24
CA HIS A 233 12.48 -4.24 16.67
C HIS A 233 11.33 -4.15 17.69
N THR A 234 11.54 -4.65 18.92
CA THR A 234 10.53 -4.59 19.99
C THR A 234 10.14 -3.15 20.32
N LEU A 235 11.12 -2.26 20.51
CA LEU A 235 10.85 -0.84 20.78
C LEU A 235 10.10 -0.15 19.63
N LEU A 236 10.46 -0.45 18.39
CA LEU A 236 9.79 0.12 17.22
C LEU A 236 8.36 -0.42 17.08
N ALA A 237 8.12 -1.70 17.40
CA ALA A 237 6.78 -2.31 17.37
C ALA A 237 5.84 -1.67 18.40
N GLU A 238 6.32 -1.40 19.62
CA GLU A 238 5.56 -0.67 20.64
C GLU A 238 5.20 0.74 20.18
N ASN A 239 6.17 1.47 19.64
CA ASN A 239 5.96 2.82 19.11
C ASN A 239 5.00 2.84 17.90
N ALA A 240 5.14 1.90 16.96
CA ALA A 240 4.25 1.77 15.82
C ALA A 240 2.82 1.42 16.26
N SER A 241 2.66 0.51 17.24
CA SER A 241 1.36 0.16 17.80
C SER A 241 0.70 1.36 18.48
N ALA A 242 1.46 2.15 19.26
CA ALA A 242 0.96 3.37 19.89
C ALA A 242 0.60 4.45 18.84
N ALA A 243 1.37 4.57 17.76
CA ALA A 243 1.05 5.47 16.65
C ALA A 243 -0.22 5.04 15.93
N LEU A 244 -0.36 3.74 15.63
CA LEU A 244 -1.54 3.18 14.97
C LEU A 244 -2.82 3.41 15.79
N ALA A 245 -2.74 3.23 17.12
CA ALA A 245 -3.86 3.49 18.02
C ALA A 245 -4.30 4.97 18.03
N ARG A 246 -3.40 5.91 17.72
CA ARG A 246 -3.72 7.35 17.61
C ARG A 246 -4.24 7.76 16.23
N THR A 247 -3.88 7.00 15.19
CA THR A 247 -4.15 7.41 13.79
C THR A 247 -5.64 7.32 13.45
N ASP A 248 -6.34 6.28 13.89
CA ASP A 248 -7.79 6.18 13.75
C ASP A 248 -8.41 5.26 14.81
N PRO A 249 -8.59 5.75 16.04
CA PRO A 249 -9.22 4.96 17.10
C PRO A 249 -10.68 4.62 16.79
N LEU A 250 -11.36 5.42 15.97
CA LEU A 250 -12.76 5.21 15.61
C LEU A 250 -12.90 4.14 14.54
N LEU A 251 -12.10 4.17 13.48
CA LEU A 251 -12.16 3.16 12.41
C LEU A 251 -11.87 1.76 12.94
N HIS A 252 -10.83 1.58 13.76
CA HIS A 252 -10.53 0.28 14.36
C HIS A 252 -11.64 -0.20 15.33
N ALA A 253 -12.25 0.72 16.06
CA ALA A 253 -13.40 0.41 16.92
C ALA A 253 -14.62 0.03 16.08
N ASP A 254 -14.89 0.76 15.01
CA ASP A 254 -16.01 0.52 14.09
C ASP A 254 -15.84 -0.78 13.31
N VAL A 255 -14.63 -1.10 12.82
CA VAL A 255 -14.33 -2.40 12.18
C VAL A 255 -14.57 -3.53 13.18
N ARG A 256 -14.05 -3.45 14.41
CA ARG A 256 -14.27 -4.48 15.43
C ARG A 256 -15.75 -4.59 15.82
N ARG A 257 -16.46 -3.48 15.90
CA ARG A 257 -17.89 -3.46 16.17
C ARG A 257 -18.69 -4.08 15.04
N ALA A 258 -18.39 -3.72 13.78
CA ALA A 258 -19.00 -4.29 12.58
C ALA A 258 -18.78 -5.81 12.52
N ILE A 259 -17.55 -6.28 12.74
CA ILE A 259 -17.23 -7.71 12.79
C ILE A 259 -18.05 -8.42 13.87
N ARG A 260 -18.13 -7.88 15.09
CA ARG A 260 -18.91 -8.49 16.18
C ARG A 260 -20.40 -8.58 15.83
N LEU A 261 -20.98 -7.50 15.31
CA LEU A 261 -22.40 -7.48 14.93
C LEU A 261 -22.69 -8.48 13.80
N LEU A 262 -21.83 -8.53 12.79
CA LEU A 262 -22.01 -9.42 11.65
C LEU A 262 -21.74 -10.90 12.02
N LEU A 263 -20.86 -11.17 12.99
CA LEU A 263 -20.67 -12.52 13.55
C LEU A 263 -21.94 -12.98 14.29
N LEU A 264 -22.54 -12.12 15.10
CA LEU A 264 -23.79 -12.43 15.80
C LEU A 264 -24.94 -12.71 14.82
N ALA A 265 -24.97 -11.98 13.71
CA ALA A 265 -25.95 -12.18 12.64
C ALA A 265 -25.61 -13.36 11.69
N GLN A 266 -24.51 -14.08 11.91
CA GLN A 266 -23.97 -15.13 11.03
C GLN A 266 -23.75 -14.68 9.57
N GLN A 267 -23.49 -13.39 9.38
CA GLN A 267 -23.28 -12.75 8.07
C GLN A 267 -21.87 -12.15 7.92
N CYS A 268 -20.94 -12.53 8.79
CA CYS A 268 -19.59 -11.96 8.78
C CYS A 268 -18.80 -12.46 7.57
N SER A 269 -18.63 -11.57 6.61
CA SER A 269 -17.72 -11.73 5.49
C SER A 269 -16.99 -10.42 5.25
N ARG A 270 -15.85 -10.46 4.57
CA ARG A 270 -15.12 -9.25 4.16
C ARG A 270 -16.05 -8.25 3.45
N ARG A 271 -16.91 -8.74 2.59
CA ARG A 271 -17.90 -7.98 1.84
C ARG A 271 -18.87 -7.25 2.75
N GLU A 272 -19.45 -7.97 3.70
CA GLU A 272 -20.44 -7.41 4.62
C GLU A 272 -19.82 -6.38 5.58
N VAL A 273 -18.59 -6.64 6.04
CA VAL A 273 -17.84 -5.66 6.86
C VAL A 273 -17.56 -4.39 6.06
N ALA A 274 -17.08 -4.52 4.82
CA ALA A 274 -16.83 -3.38 3.95
C ALA A 274 -18.12 -2.58 3.68
N ARG A 275 -19.23 -3.27 3.35
CA ARG A 275 -20.54 -2.65 3.12
C ARG A 275 -21.06 -1.92 4.37
N HIS A 276 -20.94 -2.54 5.53
CA HIS A 276 -21.38 -1.96 6.80
C HIS A 276 -20.63 -0.66 7.16
N LEU A 277 -19.35 -0.61 6.78
CA LEU A 277 -18.50 0.57 7.00
C LEU A 277 -18.58 1.59 5.85
N GLY A 278 -19.36 1.33 4.80
CA GLY A 278 -19.41 2.17 3.60
C GLY A 278 -18.12 2.15 2.79
N LEU A 279 -17.33 1.08 2.94
CA LEU A 279 -16.07 0.85 2.24
C LEU A 279 -16.27 -0.03 1.02
N HIS A 280 -15.38 0.09 0.03
CA HIS A 280 -15.42 -0.76 -1.15
C HIS A 280 -14.77 -2.12 -0.85
N GLU A 281 -15.30 -3.22 -1.45
CA GLU A 281 -14.86 -4.60 -1.22
C GLU A 281 -13.44 -4.94 -1.66
N ARG A 282 -12.80 -4.08 -2.45
CA ARG A 282 -11.50 -4.34 -3.08
C ARG A 282 -10.35 -3.91 -2.21
#